data_b2a0c77424c7eb1da60a90731d04ab3c
#
_entry.id   b2a0c77424c7eb1da60a90731d04ab3c
#
_cell.length_a   1.000
_cell.length_b   1.000
_cell.length_c   1.000
_cell.angle_alpha   90.00
_cell.angle_beta   90.00
_cell.angle_gamma   90.00
#
_symmetry.space_group_name_H-M   'P 1'
#
loop_
_entity.id
_entity.type
_entity.pdbx_description
1 polymer ?
#
loop_
_entity_poly.entity_id
_entity_poly.type
_entity_poly.pdbx_seq_one_letter_code
_entity_poly.pdbx_strand_id
1 'polypeptide(L)'
;MPDEPAPVAGLVPRSAGCAQLGGDPGLDEQAVAGAQSSMAPRALASQEAHRRELLEAIRTPIVTTTLRGRITGFNAAAIALFGSPARLYGRNIRDVLPFASEPHEPASGDVQGRLADATGRTVDLEVSRTVLHQDADQGYAVYVVHDISRHAEVNRLREQLLYSVAHELRGPLMVLDNALEILDTEYPRLTDEEHAHVLGTARRTARRMRTLMEDLLSAGSIQSGHFVVAPRTTDVQAIIDDALEIVGPAIEARGQRLEIDVPAKPLRVLADQRYARQVLTNLLANASKYSPEESMIRVVVHPNSSVVRISVEDQGPGIPPEQQAGLFERFYRVRTDSDAPGVGLGLAIAKGIVEAHGGSIGIDSQVGSGTRVWFTLHSAARQGRATGHGSAHPAR
;
A
#
# COMPACT_ATOMS: atom_id res chain seq x y z
N MET A 1 3.16 7.57 -43.66
CA MET A 1 2.71 8.91 -43.98
C MET A 1 1.48 9.21 -43.17
N PRO A 2 1.63 10.07 -42.16
CA PRO A 2 0.76 11.23 -42.06
C PRO A 2 1.54 12.51 -41.65
N ASP A 3 1.11 13.55 -42.22
CA ASP A 3 1.06 14.99 -41.99
C ASP A 3 2.00 15.65 -40.97
N GLU A 4 2.91 16.43 -41.53
CA GLU A 4 3.56 17.58 -40.89
C GLU A 4 2.58 18.77 -40.81
N PRO A 5 2.57 19.56 -39.75
CA PRO A 5 1.97 20.89 -39.75
C PRO A 5 3.03 21.94 -40.10
N ALA A 6 2.60 22.83 -41.03
CA ALA A 6 3.33 23.96 -41.58
C ALA A 6 3.67 25.08 -40.57
N PRO A 7 4.68 25.94 -40.85
CA PRO A 7 5.10 27.01 -39.94
C PRO A 7 4.19 28.27 -40.07
N VAL A 8 3.86 28.83 -38.90
CA VAL A 8 3.13 30.10 -38.82
C VAL A 8 4.10 31.27 -39.02
N ALA A 9 3.82 32.05 -40.05
CA ALA A 9 4.53 33.24 -40.49
C ALA A 9 4.39 34.42 -39.50
N GLY A 10 5.46 35.23 -39.48
CA GLY A 10 5.62 36.38 -38.62
C GLY A 10 4.68 37.53 -38.84
N LEU A 11 4.53 38.33 -37.82
CA LEU A 11 3.99 39.68 -37.85
C LEU A 11 5.06 40.67 -37.36
N VAL A 12 5.64 41.39 -38.31
CA VAL A 12 6.46 42.57 -38.07
C VAL A 12 5.53 43.79 -38.04
N PRO A 13 5.55 44.67 -37.04
CA PRO A 13 4.86 45.95 -37.14
C PRO A 13 5.73 46.98 -37.88
N ARG A 14 5.14 47.61 -38.85
CA ARG A 14 5.69 48.70 -39.67
C ARG A 14 5.91 49.96 -38.83
N SER A 15 7.05 50.59 -39.10
CA SER A 15 7.43 51.94 -38.73
C SER A 15 6.47 53.01 -39.28
N ALA A 16 6.10 53.96 -38.44
CA ALA A 16 5.46 55.20 -38.86
C ALA A 16 6.30 56.40 -38.40
N GLY A 17 6.71 57.17 -39.37
CA GLY A 17 6.72 58.63 -39.43
C GLY A 17 7.70 59.41 -38.59
N CYS A 18 8.81 59.84 -39.22
CA CYS A 18 9.61 60.99 -38.82
C CYS A 18 8.77 62.28 -38.75
N ALA A 19 8.92 62.99 -37.62
CA ALA A 19 8.70 64.46 -37.60
C ALA A 19 9.97 65.12 -37.03
N GLN A 20 10.67 65.89 -37.84
CA GLN A 20 11.82 66.69 -37.48
C GLN A 20 11.31 67.85 -36.62
N LEU A 21 11.95 68.04 -35.46
CA LEU A 21 12.12 69.36 -34.80
C LEU A 21 13.52 69.43 -34.28
N GLY A 22 14.28 70.44 -34.73
CA GLY A 22 15.63 70.72 -34.36
C GLY A 22 15.73 71.25 -32.94
N GLY A 23 16.80 70.84 -32.27
CA GLY A 23 17.23 71.25 -30.95
C GLY A 23 18.67 70.84 -30.71
N ASP A 24 19.49 71.82 -30.47
CA ASP A 24 20.89 72.00 -30.13
C ASP A 24 21.66 70.73 -29.64
N PRO A 25 22.84 70.39 -30.23
CA PRO A 25 23.66 69.28 -29.75
C PRO A 25 24.69 69.80 -28.79
N GLY A 26 24.48 69.62 -27.50
CA GLY A 26 25.57 70.00 -26.57
C GLY A 26 25.35 69.88 -25.10
N LEU A 27 24.48 69.01 -24.57
CA LEU A 27 24.41 68.72 -23.13
C LEU A 27 23.51 67.51 -22.90
N ASP A 28 24.06 66.27 -22.96
CA ASP A 28 23.41 65.14 -22.28
C ASP A 28 24.10 63.77 -22.49
N GLU A 29 25.27 63.69 -23.16
CA GLU A 29 25.97 62.40 -23.26
C GLU A 29 26.52 61.83 -21.94
N GLN A 30 26.80 62.71 -20.98
CA GLN A 30 27.29 62.24 -19.65
C GLN A 30 26.17 61.80 -18.71
N ALA A 31 24.94 62.25 -18.86
CA ALA A 31 23.79 61.83 -18.05
C ALA A 31 23.24 60.48 -18.50
N VAL A 32 23.29 60.17 -19.79
CA VAL A 32 22.80 58.87 -20.33
C VAL A 32 23.81 57.76 -20.04
N ALA A 33 25.11 58.02 -20.07
CA ALA A 33 26.15 57.03 -19.72
C ALA A 33 26.14 56.68 -18.22
N GLY A 34 25.83 57.64 -17.33
CA GLY A 34 25.68 57.41 -15.90
C GLY A 34 24.46 56.60 -15.52
N ALA A 35 23.34 56.80 -16.25
CA ALA A 35 22.09 56.00 -16.02
C ALA A 35 22.18 54.59 -16.51
N GLN A 36 22.83 54.33 -17.65
CA GLN A 36 23.06 52.98 -18.17
C GLN A 36 24.07 52.17 -17.34
N SER A 37 25.07 52.78 -16.74
CA SER A 37 26.05 52.09 -15.87
C SER A 37 25.48 51.68 -14.52
N SER A 38 24.38 52.32 -14.04
CA SER A 38 23.77 51.96 -12.75
C SER A 38 22.59 50.97 -12.86
N MET A 39 22.04 50.76 -14.08
CA MET A 39 20.91 49.84 -14.32
C MET A 39 21.38 48.39 -14.48
N ALA A 40 22.56 48.14 -15.04
CA ALA A 40 23.06 46.79 -15.26
C ALA A 40 23.29 45.97 -13.98
N PRO A 41 23.89 46.52 -12.91
CA PRO A 41 24.08 45.78 -11.66
C PRO A 41 22.74 45.50 -10.91
N ARG A 42 21.74 46.41 -11.04
CA ARG A 42 20.41 46.20 -10.44
C ARG A 42 19.59 45.15 -11.16
N ALA A 43 19.64 45.11 -12.48
CA ALA A 43 18.99 44.08 -13.29
C ALA A 43 19.61 42.70 -13.02
N LEU A 44 20.92 42.61 -12.93
CA LEU A 44 21.63 41.36 -12.61
C LEU A 44 21.29 40.84 -11.20
N ALA A 45 21.32 41.74 -10.20
CA ALA A 45 20.94 41.41 -8.83
C ALA A 45 19.48 40.99 -8.69
N SER A 46 18.56 41.59 -9.45
CA SER A 46 17.14 41.18 -9.50
C SER A 46 16.97 39.82 -10.14
N GLN A 47 17.73 39.51 -11.18
CA GLN A 47 17.69 38.23 -11.87
C GLN A 47 18.28 37.12 -11.01
N GLU A 48 19.36 37.36 -10.29
CA GLU A 48 19.95 36.42 -9.31
C GLU A 48 19.00 36.17 -8.12
N ALA A 49 18.37 37.22 -7.61
CA ALA A 49 17.38 37.09 -6.54
C ALA A 49 16.17 36.26 -6.97
N HIS A 50 15.65 36.51 -8.15
CA HIS A 50 14.53 35.73 -8.71
C HIS A 50 14.91 34.25 -8.96
N ARG A 51 16.12 34.00 -9.50
CA ARG A 51 16.63 32.64 -9.67
C ARG A 51 16.77 31.89 -8.34
N ARG A 52 17.22 32.61 -7.30
CA ARG A 52 17.33 32.05 -5.95
C ARG A 52 15.96 31.72 -5.36
N GLU A 53 15.01 32.64 -5.51
CA GLU A 53 13.63 32.47 -5.05
C GLU A 53 12.95 31.25 -5.74
N LEU A 54 13.16 31.06 -7.03
CA LEU A 54 12.67 29.88 -7.78
C LEU A 54 13.27 28.57 -7.24
N LEU A 55 14.58 28.55 -6.98
CA LEU A 55 15.23 27.35 -6.43
C LEU A 55 14.75 27.04 -5.00
N GLU A 56 14.51 28.07 -4.18
CA GLU A 56 13.99 27.90 -2.82
C GLU A 56 12.52 27.43 -2.79
N ALA A 57 11.74 27.79 -3.81
CA ALA A 57 10.34 27.36 -3.95
C ALA A 57 10.20 25.88 -4.37
N ILE A 58 11.24 25.26 -4.92
CA ILE A 58 11.23 23.85 -5.32
C ILE A 58 11.28 22.96 -4.07
N ARG A 59 10.28 22.11 -3.93
CA ARG A 59 10.14 21.18 -2.79
C ARG A 59 11.05 19.95 -2.87
N THR A 60 11.65 19.70 -4.03
CA THR A 60 12.61 18.62 -4.23
C THR A 60 14.00 19.07 -3.77
N PRO A 61 14.72 18.34 -2.91
CA PRO A 61 16.08 18.65 -2.52
C PRO A 61 17.02 18.75 -3.71
N ILE A 62 17.70 19.89 -3.85
CA ILE A 62 18.67 20.16 -4.90
C ILE A 62 19.98 20.55 -4.24
N VAL A 63 21.07 19.92 -4.67
CA VAL A 63 22.43 20.24 -4.24
C VAL A 63 23.29 20.50 -5.47
N THR A 64 24.07 21.60 -5.46
CA THR A 64 25.03 21.89 -6.53
C THR A 64 26.45 21.74 -6.01
N THR A 65 27.35 21.23 -6.87
CA THR A 65 28.75 21.01 -6.50
C THR A 65 29.68 21.53 -7.61
N THR A 66 30.93 21.77 -7.24
CA THR A 66 32.03 21.89 -8.23
C THR A 66 32.25 20.55 -8.91
N LEU A 67 32.97 20.51 -10.04
CA LEU A 67 33.38 19.25 -10.71
C LEU A 67 34.25 18.34 -9.82
N ARG A 68 34.81 18.88 -8.70
CA ARG A 68 35.52 18.10 -7.67
C ARG A 68 34.60 17.57 -6.57
N GLY A 69 33.28 17.66 -6.73
CA GLY A 69 32.31 17.18 -5.75
C GLY A 69 32.11 18.04 -4.51
N ARG A 70 32.74 19.24 -4.41
CA ARG A 70 32.55 20.15 -3.26
C ARG A 70 31.23 20.90 -3.38
N ILE A 71 30.37 20.81 -2.38
CA ILE A 71 29.03 21.44 -2.36
C ILE A 71 29.18 22.96 -2.33
N THR A 72 28.53 23.62 -3.29
CA THR A 72 28.54 25.09 -3.49
C THR A 72 27.19 25.74 -3.29
N GLY A 73 26.10 24.95 -3.38
CA GLY A 73 24.74 25.45 -3.20
C GLY A 73 23.75 24.35 -2.89
N PHE A 74 22.64 24.74 -2.29
CA PHE A 74 21.53 23.86 -1.95
C PHE A 74 20.27 24.70 -1.71
N ASN A 75 19.09 24.09 -1.87
CA ASN A 75 17.81 24.75 -1.59
C ASN A 75 17.28 24.42 -0.20
N ALA A 76 16.16 25.05 0.20
CA ALA A 76 15.50 24.83 1.48
C ALA A 76 15.09 23.37 1.71
N ALA A 77 14.66 22.65 0.67
CA ALA A 77 14.30 21.24 0.75
C ALA A 77 15.52 20.35 1.08
N ALA A 78 16.70 20.66 0.56
CA ALA A 78 17.94 19.95 0.91
C ALA A 78 18.33 20.20 2.39
N ILE A 79 18.12 21.40 2.92
CA ILE A 79 18.32 21.69 4.35
C ILE A 79 17.36 20.85 5.21
N ALA A 80 16.09 20.75 4.80
CA ALA A 80 15.10 19.96 5.52
C ALA A 80 15.47 18.46 5.57
N LEU A 81 16.03 17.93 4.48
CA LEU A 81 16.43 16.53 4.39
C LEU A 81 17.75 16.23 5.13
N PHE A 82 18.78 17.03 4.90
CA PHE A 82 20.15 16.74 5.37
C PHE A 82 20.55 17.50 6.65
N GLY A 83 19.77 18.49 7.07
CA GLY A 83 20.02 19.30 8.26
C GLY A 83 20.62 20.67 7.93
N SER A 84 21.34 21.27 8.89
CA SER A 84 21.77 22.65 8.81
C SER A 84 22.73 22.95 7.64
N PRO A 85 22.73 24.20 7.10
CA PRO A 85 23.66 24.66 6.06
C PRO A 85 25.13 24.36 6.35
N ALA A 86 25.55 24.43 7.64
CA ALA A 86 26.91 24.13 8.07
C ALA A 86 27.33 22.66 7.86
N ARG A 87 26.37 21.77 7.75
CA ARG A 87 26.60 20.35 7.43
C ARG A 87 26.79 20.09 5.93
N LEU A 88 26.35 21.01 5.07
CA LEU A 88 26.37 20.87 3.64
C LEU A 88 27.49 21.66 2.98
N TYR A 89 27.56 22.97 3.25
CA TYR A 89 28.44 23.89 2.52
C TYR A 89 29.91 23.50 2.60
N GLY A 90 30.57 23.41 1.45
CA GLY A 90 32.02 23.15 1.36
C GLY A 90 32.43 21.69 1.57
N ARG A 91 31.53 20.80 1.98
CA ARG A 91 31.80 19.36 2.11
C ARG A 91 31.80 18.66 0.75
N ASN A 92 32.36 17.45 0.69
CA ASN A 92 32.23 16.62 -0.47
C ASN A 92 30.83 16.00 -0.52
N ILE A 93 30.27 15.88 -1.70
CA ILE A 93 28.93 15.29 -1.90
C ILE A 93 28.84 13.86 -1.36
N ARG A 94 29.91 13.08 -1.41
CA ARG A 94 29.97 11.71 -0.85
C ARG A 94 29.89 11.66 0.68
N ASP A 95 30.28 12.73 1.37
CA ASP A 95 30.10 12.80 2.83
C ASP A 95 28.63 12.94 3.23
N VAL A 96 27.80 13.45 2.30
CA VAL A 96 26.36 13.68 2.49
C VAL A 96 25.53 12.61 1.83
N LEU A 97 25.93 12.16 0.65
CA LEU A 97 25.30 11.13 -0.17
C LEU A 97 26.35 10.08 -0.56
N PRO A 98 26.69 9.13 0.33
CA PRO A 98 27.80 8.17 0.11
C PRO A 98 27.65 7.30 -1.14
N PHE A 99 26.41 7.13 -1.62
CA PHE A 99 26.09 6.34 -2.81
C PHE A 99 26.02 7.18 -4.10
N ALA A 100 26.12 8.52 -4.02
CA ALA A 100 26.08 9.38 -5.20
C ALA A 100 27.40 9.31 -5.97
N SER A 101 27.31 9.26 -7.31
CA SER A 101 28.47 9.30 -8.20
C SER A 101 29.11 10.69 -8.19
N GLU A 102 30.46 10.77 -8.28
CA GLU A 102 31.17 12.05 -8.39
C GLU A 102 30.98 12.70 -9.77
N PRO A 103 31.12 14.04 -9.88
CA PRO A 103 30.90 14.76 -11.14
C PRO A 103 31.76 14.29 -12.32
N HIS A 104 32.97 13.79 -12.05
CA HIS A 104 33.91 13.32 -13.08
C HIS A 104 33.70 11.85 -13.46
N GLU A 105 32.91 11.09 -12.74
CA GLU A 105 32.54 9.73 -13.10
C GLU A 105 31.54 9.73 -14.27
N PRO A 106 31.55 8.74 -15.17
CA PRO A 106 30.56 8.66 -16.21
C PRO A 106 29.15 8.63 -15.61
N ALA A 107 28.21 9.33 -16.23
CA ALA A 107 26.83 9.35 -15.79
C ALA A 107 26.25 7.91 -15.86
N SER A 108 26.05 7.30 -14.72
CA SER A 108 25.53 5.92 -14.61
C SER A 108 24.02 5.89 -14.34
N GLY A 109 23.28 6.94 -14.75
CA GLY A 109 21.84 7.04 -14.48
C GLY A 109 21.53 7.44 -13.02
N ASP A 110 20.29 7.23 -12.61
CA ASP A 110 19.84 7.50 -11.25
C ASP A 110 20.39 6.43 -10.31
N VAL A 111 20.90 6.87 -9.15
CA VAL A 111 21.47 5.99 -8.13
C VAL A 111 20.56 5.98 -6.92
N GLN A 112 20.23 4.81 -6.44
CA GLN A 112 19.41 4.64 -5.24
C GLN A 112 20.26 4.26 -4.04
N GLY A 113 19.89 4.77 -2.86
CA GLY A 113 20.56 4.46 -1.62
C GLY A 113 19.70 4.82 -0.41
N ARG A 114 20.19 4.42 0.76
CA ARG A 114 19.51 4.66 2.03
C ARG A 114 20.33 5.54 2.94
N LEU A 115 19.68 6.53 3.55
CA LEU A 115 20.31 7.47 4.46
C LEU A 115 19.38 7.81 5.63
N ALA A 116 19.97 8.21 6.77
CA ALA A 116 19.21 8.83 7.84
C ALA A 116 19.01 10.33 7.53
N ASP A 117 17.76 10.79 7.57
CA ASP A 117 17.43 12.22 7.41
C ASP A 117 17.87 13.06 8.62
N ALA A 118 17.61 14.35 8.58
CA ALA A 118 17.97 15.28 9.66
C ALA A 118 17.32 14.94 11.01
N THR A 119 16.24 14.17 11.02
CA THR A 119 15.51 13.72 12.22
C THR A 119 16.00 12.37 12.73
N GLY A 120 16.89 11.69 11.99
CA GLY A 120 17.36 10.35 12.30
C GLY A 120 16.49 9.23 11.71
N ARG A 121 15.45 9.56 10.92
CA ARG A 121 14.62 8.60 10.23
C ARG A 121 15.34 8.09 8.98
N THR A 122 15.36 6.77 8.77
CA THR A 122 15.91 6.18 7.55
C THR A 122 14.96 6.44 6.37
N VAL A 123 15.49 7.02 5.30
CA VAL A 123 14.79 7.32 4.04
C VAL A 123 15.49 6.62 2.88
N ASP A 124 14.70 6.09 1.96
CA ASP A 124 15.19 5.55 0.67
C ASP A 124 15.20 6.71 -0.33
N LEU A 125 16.36 7.00 -0.91
CA LEU A 125 16.57 8.14 -1.80
C LEU A 125 17.00 7.68 -3.18
N GLU A 126 16.53 8.38 -4.19
CA GLU A 126 17.02 8.30 -5.57
C GLU A 126 17.69 9.62 -5.94
N VAL A 127 18.89 9.55 -6.48
CA VAL A 127 19.71 10.71 -6.81
C VAL A 127 19.99 10.74 -8.30
N SER A 128 19.49 11.77 -8.96
CA SER A 128 19.79 12.08 -10.35
C SER A 128 20.90 13.14 -10.40
N ARG A 129 21.92 12.90 -11.23
CA ARG A 129 23.03 13.83 -11.42
C ARG A 129 23.07 14.37 -12.84
N THR A 130 23.20 15.69 -12.96
CA THR A 130 23.44 16.38 -14.23
C THR A 130 24.70 17.25 -14.11
N VAL A 131 25.64 17.09 -15.04
CA VAL A 131 26.84 17.91 -15.12
C VAL A 131 26.60 19.01 -16.17
N LEU A 132 26.81 20.25 -15.76
CA LEU A 132 26.64 21.43 -16.60
C LEU A 132 28.00 22.12 -16.76
N HIS A 133 28.44 22.31 -18.02
CA HIS A 133 29.67 23.00 -18.37
C HIS A 133 29.33 24.43 -18.80
N GLN A 134 29.97 25.41 -18.20
CA GLN A 134 29.79 26.83 -18.55
C GLN A 134 30.86 27.31 -19.52
N ASP A 135 32.11 26.81 -19.40
CA ASP A 135 33.25 26.98 -20.32
C ASP A 135 34.17 25.75 -20.20
N ALA A 136 35.23 25.66 -21.03
CA ALA A 136 36.14 24.49 -21.09
C ALA A 136 36.75 24.10 -19.72
N ASP A 137 36.82 24.99 -18.78
CA ASP A 137 37.46 24.80 -17.45
C ASP A 137 36.52 25.11 -16.25
N GLN A 138 35.29 25.57 -16.50
CA GLN A 138 34.30 25.88 -15.45
C GLN A 138 33.03 25.07 -15.67
N GLY A 139 32.75 24.17 -14.72
CA GLY A 139 31.53 23.38 -14.70
C GLY A 139 31.07 23.11 -13.28
N TYR A 140 29.83 22.72 -13.16
CA TYR A 140 29.22 22.30 -11.91
C TYR A 140 28.29 21.12 -12.13
N ALA A 141 28.07 20.34 -11.09
CA ALA A 141 27.07 19.28 -11.11
C ALA A 141 25.88 19.65 -10.25
N VAL A 142 24.70 19.29 -10.72
CA VAL A 142 23.43 19.40 -10.01
C VAL A 142 22.97 18.02 -9.63
N TYR A 143 22.69 17.83 -8.35
CA TYR A 143 22.10 16.61 -7.79
C TYR A 143 20.68 16.92 -7.39
N VAL A 144 19.74 16.16 -7.94
CA VAL A 144 18.32 16.19 -7.58
C VAL A 144 18.04 14.92 -6.80
N VAL A 145 17.49 15.09 -5.59
CA VAL A 145 17.28 13.97 -4.65
C VAL A 145 15.78 13.76 -4.47
N HIS A 146 15.32 12.56 -4.77
CA HIS A 146 13.93 12.17 -4.58
C HIS A 146 13.81 11.22 -3.39
N ASP A 147 12.91 11.53 -2.46
CA ASP A 147 12.49 10.58 -1.42
C ASP A 147 11.56 9.54 -2.07
N ILE A 148 12.07 8.34 -2.23
CA ILE A 148 11.35 7.19 -2.81
C ILE A 148 10.90 6.21 -1.73
N SER A 149 10.99 6.56 -0.44
CA SER A 149 10.69 5.64 0.68
C SER A 149 9.33 4.97 0.53
N ARG A 150 8.31 5.72 0.13
CA ARG A 150 6.97 5.17 -0.11
C ARG A 150 6.93 4.16 -1.26
N HIS A 151 7.62 4.44 -2.36
CA HIS A 151 7.71 3.53 -3.50
C HIS A 151 8.54 2.29 -3.17
N ALA A 152 9.67 2.46 -2.48
CA ALA A 152 10.53 1.38 -2.03
C ALA A 152 9.80 0.45 -1.06
N GLU A 153 9.00 1.00 -0.15
CA GLU A 153 8.16 0.22 0.79
C GLU A 153 7.10 -0.61 0.05
N VAL A 154 6.38 0.01 -0.90
CA VAL A 154 5.37 -0.68 -1.72
C VAL A 154 6.01 -1.79 -2.55
N ASN A 155 7.17 -1.55 -3.16
CA ASN A 155 7.89 -2.56 -3.94
C ASN A 155 8.38 -3.70 -3.04
N ARG A 156 8.92 -3.40 -1.86
CA ARG A 156 9.37 -4.41 -0.89
C ARG A 156 8.22 -5.28 -0.41
N LEU A 157 7.08 -4.67 -0.10
CA LEU A 157 5.86 -5.41 0.25
C LEU A 157 5.38 -6.30 -0.89
N ARG A 158 5.47 -5.81 -2.14
CA ARG A 158 5.14 -6.60 -3.34
C ARG A 158 6.07 -7.78 -3.54
N GLU A 159 7.37 -7.59 -3.36
CA GLU A 159 8.37 -8.67 -3.46
C GLU A 159 8.19 -9.71 -2.35
N GLN A 160 7.97 -9.28 -1.12
CA GLN A 160 7.65 -10.17 0.00
C GLN A 160 6.38 -10.98 -0.26
N LEU A 161 5.35 -10.36 -0.85
CA LEU A 161 4.14 -11.03 -1.29
C LEU A 161 4.44 -12.14 -2.29
N LEU A 162 5.15 -11.82 -3.38
CA LEU A 162 5.48 -12.79 -4.42
C LEU A 162 6.28 -13.97 -3.86
N TYR A 163 7.25 -13.68 -3.00
CA TYR A 163 8.06 -14.72 -2.34
C TYR A 163 7.21 -15.61 -1.43
N SER A 164 6.36 -15.02 -0.58
CA SER A 164 5.48 -15.75 0.34
C SER A 164 4.48 -16.62 -0.42
N VAL A 165 3.86 -16.09 -1.47
CA VAL A 165 2.93 -16.83 -2.33
C VAL A 165 3.62 -18.00 -3.02
N ALA A 166 4.80 -17.77 -3.61
CA ALA A 166 5.56 -18.83 -4.27
C ALA A 166 5.96 -19.94 -3.29
N HIS A 167 6.33 -19.57 -2.06
CA HIS A 167 6.68 -20.52 -1.01
C HIS A 167 5.47 -21.37 -0.58
N GLU A 168 4.32 -20.73 -0.31
CA GLU A 168 3.10 -21.41 0.12
C GLU A 168 2.44 -22.25 -1.00
N LEU A 169 2.71 -21.95 -2.27
CA LEU A 169 2.26 -22.77 -3.40
C LEU A 169 3.19 -23.97 -3.66
N ARG A 170 4.49 -23.84 -3.40
CA ARG A 170 5.47 -24.91 -3.66
C ARG A 170 5.21 -26.14 -2.80
N GLY A 171 4.90 -25.95 -1.51
CA GLY A 171 4.62 -27.06 -0.59
C GLY A 171 3.47 -27.96 -1.06
N PRO A 172 2.26 -27.44 -1.26
CA PRO A 172 1.14 -28.25 -1.74
C PRO A 172 1.37 -28.82 -3.15
N LEU A 173 2.08 -28.13 -4.03
CA LEU A 173 2.42 -28.65 -5.36
C LEU A 173 3.29 -29.90 -5.25
N MET A 174 4.31 -29.89 -4.38
CA MET A 174 5.16 -31.08 -4.12
C MET A 174 4.34 -32.25 -3.56
N VAL A 175 3.37 -31.98 -2.68
CA VAL A 175 2.50 -33.05 -2.14
C VAL A 175 1.60 -33.64 -3.24
N LEU A 176 1.10 -32.81 -4.16
CA LEU A 176 0.33 -33.28 -5.31
C LEU A 176 1.18 -34.11 -6.28
N ASP A 177 2.37 -33.61 -6.61
CA ASP A 177 3.31 -34.32 -7.49
C ASP A 177 3.66 -35.70 -6.91
N ASN A 178 4.03 -35.77 -5.64
CA ASN A 178 4.34 -37.01 -4.97
C ASN A 178 3.13 -37.97 -4.91
N ALA A 179 1.92 -37.44 -4.66
CA ALA A 179 0.71 -38.27 -4.67
C ALA A 179 0.41 -38.84 -6.07
N LEU A 180 0.64 -38.05 -7.13
CA LEU A 180 0.47 -38.51 -8.51
C LEU A 180 1.55 -39.51 -8.91
N GLU A 181 2.81 -39.32 -8.49
CA GLU A 181 3.90 -40.25 -8.72
C GLU A 181 3.64 -41.61 -8.07
N ILE A 182 3.16 -41.64 -6.81
CA ILE A 182 2.77 -42.87 -6.12
C ILE A 182 1.64 -43.57 -6.89
N LEU A 183 0.63 -42.86 -7.35
CA LEU A 183 -0.47 -43.42 -8.11
C LEU A 183 -0.04 -43.94 -9.49
N ASP A 184 0.95 -43.33 -10.13
CA ASP A 184 1.45 -43.75 -11.44
C ASP A 184 2.39 -44.95 -11.32
N THR A 185 3.29 -44.95 -10.36
CA THR A 185 4.36 -45.97 -10.25
C THR A 185 3.98 -47.19 -9.41
N GLU A 186 3.19 -47.01 -8.35
CA GLU A 186 2.91 -48.02 -7.36
C GLU A 186 1.47 -48.56 -7.41
N TYR A 187 0.61 -48.03 -8.35
CA TYR A 187 -0.80 -48.40 -8.47
C TYR A 187 -1.11 -49.89 -8.31
N PRO A 188 -0.39 -50.82 -8.96
CA PRO A 188 -0.70 -52.26 -8.86
C PRO A 188 -0.34 -52.90 -7.52
N ARG A 189 0.41 -52.18 -6.65
CA ARG A 189 0.89 -52.67 -5.35
C ARG A 189 0.13 -52.05 -4.18
N LEU A 190 -0.63 -50.96 -4.40
CA LEU A 190 -1.40 -50.31 -3.36
C LEU A 190 -2.65 -51.12 -3.01
N THR A 191 -2.96 -51.20 -1.74
CA THR A 191 -4.26 -51.64 -1.25
C THR A 191 -5.34 -50.60 -1.53
N ASP A 192 -6.60 -50.97 -1.51
CA ASP A 192 -7.75 -50.06 -1.70
C ASP A 192 -7.73 -48.92 -0.66
N GLU A 193 -7.29 -49.18 0.58
CA GLU A 193 -7.16 -48.20 1.65
C GLU A 193 -6.04 -47.20 1.36
N GLU A 194 -4.88 -47.66 0.93
CA GLU A 194 -3.74 -46.80 0.56
C GLU A 194 -4.10 -45.93 -0.65
N HIS A 195 -4.78 -46.51 -1.62
CA HIS A 195 -5.31 -45.78 -2.79
C HIS A 195 -6.26 -44.66 -2.39
N ALA A 196 -7.24 -44.97 -1.54
CA ALA A 196 -8.18 -43.99 -1.00
C ALA A 196 -7.48 -42.88 -0.21
N HIS A 197 -6.44 -43.24 0.56
CA HIS A 197 -5.65 -42.29 1.34
C HIS A 197 -4.87 -41.32 0.46
N VAL A 198 -4.14 -41.81 -0.58
CA VAL A 198 -3.37 -40.98 -1.51
C VAL A 198 -4.28 -40.04 -2.29
N LEU A 199 -5.39 -40.56 -2.87
CA LEU A 199 -6.38 -39.75 -3.54
C LEU A 199 -7.02 -38.70 -2.61
N GLY A 200 -7.33 -39.10 -1.38
CA GLY A 200 -7.86 -38.20 -0.36
C GLY A 200 -6.89 -37.04 -0.05
N THR A 201 -5.61 -37.36 0.05
CA THR A 201 -4.54 -36.36 0.28
C THR A 201 -4.40 -35.42 -0.91
N ALA A 202 -4.35 -35.93 -2.13
CA ALA A 202 -4.33 -35.13 -3.36
C ALA A 202 -5.54 -34.18 -3.45
N ARG A 203 -6.75 -34.67 -3.18
CA ARG A 203 -7.98 -33.86 -3.21
C ARG A 203 -7.99 -32.77 -2.13
N ARG A 204 -7.54 -33.05 -0.91
CA ARG A 204 -7.41 -32.04 0.17
C ARG A 204 -6.41 -30.97 -0.23
N THR A 205 -5.27 -31.36 -0.76
CA THR A 205 -4.20 -30.45 -1.20
C THR A 205 -4.65 -29.55 -2.35
N ALA A 206 -5.34 -30.09 -3.36
CA ALA A 206 -5.92 -29.32 -4.45
C ALA A 206 -6.96 -28.30 -3.97
N ARG A 207 -7.82 -28.68 -3.02
CA ARG A 207 -8.79 -27.76 -2.40
C ARG A 207 -8.07 -26.62 -1.66
N ARG A 208 -7.01 -26.93 -0.90
CA ARG A 208 -6.21 -25.93 -0.21
C ARG A 208 -5.57 -24.93 -1.18
N MET A 209 -5.00 -25.41 -2.30
CA MET A 209 -4.45 -24.54 -3.34
C MET A 209 -5.51 -23.62 -3.94
N ARG A 210 -6.72 -24.15 -4.22
CA ARG A 210 -7.82 -23.33 -4.72
C ARG A 210 -8.20 -22.21 -3.75
N THR A 211 -8.32 -22.53 -2.46
CA THR A 211 -8.62 -21.52 -1.43
C THR A 211 -7.53 -20.43 -1.39
N LEU A 212 -6.25 -20.81 -1.47
CA LEU A 212 -5.14 -19.86 -1.52
C LEU A 212 -5.23 -18.93 -2.75
N MET A 213 -5.57 -19.47 -3.92
CA MET A 213 -5.76 -18.66 -5.13
C MET A 213 -6.96 -17.70 -5.01
N GLU A 214 -8.09 -18.16 -4.46
CA GLU A 214 -9.27 -17.34 -4.20
C GLU A 214 -8.96 -16.21 -3.21
N ASP A 215 -8.19 -16.49 -2.17
CA ASP A 215 -7.73 -15.49 -1.20
C ASP A 215 -6.82 -14.44 -1.85
N LEU A 216 -5.89 -14.85 -2.71
CA LEU A 216 -5.02 -13.93 -3.45
C LEU A 216 -5.81 -13.02 -4.40
N LEU A 217 -6.76 -13.58 -5.14
CA LEU A 217 -7.63 -12.80 -6.03
C LEU A 217 -8.51 -11.82 -5.25
N SER A 218 -9.05 -12.23 -4.11
CA SER A 218 -9.83 -11.37 -3.21
C SER A 218 -8.98 -10.23 -2.65
N ALA A 219 -7.77 -10.54 -2.16
CA ALA A 219 -6.83 -9.54 -1.66
C ALA A 219 -6.41 -8.53 -2.74
N GLY A 220 -6.18 -8.99 -3.97
CA GLY A 220 -5.86 -8.14 -5.12
C GLY A 220 -7.03 -7.23 -5.52
N SER A 221 -8.25 -7.75 -5.56
CA SER A 221 -9.46 -7.00 -5.88
C SER A 221 -9.78 -5.93 -4.82
N ILE A 222 -9.64 -6.27 -3.52
CA ILE A 222 -9.79 -5.33 -2.41
C ILE A 222 -8.74 -4.21 -2.52
N GLN A 223 -7.48 -4.54 -2.88
CA GLN A 223 -6.40 -3.56 -3.00
C GLN A 223 -6.62 -2.56 -4.13
N SER A 224 -7.11 -3.03 -5.26
CA SER A 224 -7.36 -2.18 -6.44
C SER A 224 -8.63 -1.34 -6.31
N GLY A 225 -9.41 -1.49 -5.21
CA GLY A 225 -10.69 -0.81 -5.03
C GLY A 225 -11.82 -1.34 -5.93
N HIS A 226 -11.60 -2.47 -6.61
CA HIS A 226 -12.59 -3.09 -7.50
C HIS A 226 -13.43 -4.18 -6.82
N PHE A 227 -13.25 -4.38 -5.52
CA PHE A 227 -14.00 -5.38 -4.78
C PHE A 227 -15.44 -4.90 -4.55
N VAL A 228 -16.39 -5.59 -5.15
CA VAL A 228 -17.81 -5.26 -5.07
C VAL A 228 -18.55 -6.42 -4.44
N VAL A 229 -19.39 -6.11 -3.45
CA VAL A 229 -20.32 -7.05 -2.84
C VAL A 229 -21.74 -6.79 -3.34
N ALA A 230 -22.58 -7.80 -3.34
CA ALA A 230 -24.00 -7.72 -3.70
C ALA A 230 -24.88 -8.07 -2.47
N PRO A 231 -25.01 -7.14 -1.49
CA PRO A 231 -25.70 -7.44 -0.24
C PRO A 231 -27.19 -7.73 -0.51
N ARG A 232 -27.68 -8.82 0.10
CA ARG A 232 -29.09 -9.21 0.11
C ARG A 232 -29.52 -9.48 1.54
N THR A 233 -30.83 -9.52 1.78
CA THR A 233 -31.35 -9.96 3.07
C THR A 233 -31.02 -11.43 3.27
N THR A 234 -30.12 -11.72 4.18
CA THR A 234 -29.55 -13.05 4.46
C THR A 234 -29.81 -13.41 5.92
N ASP A 235 -30.12 -14.68 6.19
CA ASP A 235 -30.22 -15.19 7.56
C ASP A 235 -28.82 -15.42 8.14
N VAL A 236 -28.60 -14.95 9.36
CA VAL A 236 -27.33 -15.13 10.08
C VAL A 236 -27.04 -16.61 10.33
N GLN A 237 -28.08 -17.39 10.63
CA GLN A 237 -27.95 -18.84 10.84
C GLN A 237 -27.40 -19.54 9.57
N ALA A 238 -27.89 -19.17 8.38
CA ALA A 238 -27.40 -19.74 7.13
C ALA A 238 -25.91 -19.43 6.88
N ILE A 239 -25.44 -18.23 7.27
CA ILE A 239 -24.01 -17.87 7.17
C ILE A 239 -23.18 -18.76 8.10
N ILE A 240 -23.68 -19.01 9.33
CA ILE A 240 -23.00 -19.86 10.31
C ILE A 240 -22.94 -21.30 9.83
N ASP A 241 -24.06 -21.85 9.40
CA ASP A 241 -24.18 -23.25 8.95
C ASP A 241 -23.26 -23.51 7.74
N ASP A 242 -23.25 -22.60 6.74
CA ASP A 242 -22.37 -22.68 5.58
C ASP A 242 -20.87 -22.61 5.96
N ALA A 243 -20.52 -21.82 6.97
CA ALA A 243 -19.13 -21.73 7.44
C ALA A 243 -18.72 -23.00 8.18
N LEU A 244 -19.60 -23.54 9.00
CA LEU A 244 -19.35 -24.77 9.77
C LEU A 244 -19.27 -26.01 8.89
N GLU A 245 -20.00 -26.08 7.80
CA GLU A 245 -19.84 -27.15 6.80
C GLU A 245 -18.38 -27.22 6.29
N ILE A 246 -17.70 -26.07 6.19
CA ILE A 246 -16.32 -26.00 5.68
C ILE A 246 -15.30 -26.30 6.78
N VAL A 247 -15.46 -25.71 7.99
CA VAL A 247 -14.44 -25.74 9.03
C VAL A 247 -14.68 -26.82 10.07
N GLY A 248 -15.92 -27.26 10.24
CA GLY A 248 -16.32 -28.27 11.23
C GLY A 248 -15.47 -29.53 11.25
N PRO A 249 -15.24 -30.18 10.10
CA PRO A 249 -14.36 -31.36 10.05
C PRO A 249 -12.95 -31.15 10.56
N ALA A 250 -12.39 -29.94 10.40
CA ALA A 250 -11.06 -29.62 10.91
C ALA A 250 -11.06 -29.36 12.41
N ILE A 251 -12.12 -28.76 12.95
CA ILE A 251 -12.34 -28.54 14.38
C ILE A 251 -12.51 -29.88 15.09
N GLU A 252 -13.36 -30.76 14.55
CA GLU A 252 -13.57 -32.14 15.08
C GLU A 252 -12.30 -33.00 15.06
N ALA A 253 -11.51 -32.93 13.99
CA ALA A 253 -10.26 -33.67 13.87
C ALA A 253 -9.21 -33.27 14.93
N ARG A 254 -9.34 -32.08 15.54
CA ARG A 254 -8.50 -31.60 16.64
C ARG A 254 -9.14 -31.83 18.02
N GLY A 255 -10.26 -32.53 18.09
CA GLY A 255 -11.02 -32.78 19.33
C GLY A 255 -11.60 -31.48 19.96
N GLN A 256 -11.61 -30.39 19.21
CA GLN A 256 -12.08 -29.09 19.73
C GLN A 256 -13.60 -29.07 19.81
N ARG A 257 -14.14 -28.40 20.82
CA ARG A 257 -15.59 -28.25 21.02
C ARG A 257 -16.07 -26.94 20.44
N LEU A 258 -17.17 -27.00 19.70
CA LEU A 258 -17.81 -25.81 19.14
C LEU A 258 -19.09 -25.49 19.94
N GLU A 259 -19.20 -24.26 20.41
CA GLU A 259 -20.40 -23.74 21.06
C GLU A 259 -20.96 -22.57 20.23
N ILE A 260 -22.27 -22.58 19.99
CA ILE A 260 -22.95 -21.57 19.17
C ILE A 260 -24.02 -20.89 20.01
N ASP A 261 -23.82 -19.62 20.27
CA ASP A 261 -24.75 -18.77 21.05
C ASP A 261 -25.41 -17.77 20.10
N VAL A 262 -26.59 -18.14 19.60
CA VAL A 262 -27.39 -17.34 18.69
C VAL A 262 -28.77 -17.12 19.30
N PRO A 263 -29.31 -15.89 19.30
CA PRO A 263 -30.65 -15.62 19.77
C PRO A 263 -31.70 -16.49 19.09
N ALA A 264 -32.69 -16.98 19.85
CA ALA A 264 -33.77 -17.83 19.34
C ALA A 264 -34.60 -17.19 18.23
N LYS A 265 -34.61 -15.86 18.15
CA LYS A 265 -35.32 -15.12 17.09
C LYS A 265 -34.45 -15.04 15.85
N PRO A 266 -34.96 -15.41 14.66
CA PRO A 266 -34.22 -15.30 13.40
C PRO A 266 -33.68 -13.89 13.18
N LEU A 267 -32.39 -13.79 12.90
CA LEU A 267 -31.69 -12.52 12.65
C LEU A 267 -31.37 -12.41 11.16
N ARG A 268 -31.80 -11.32 10.55
CA ARG A 268 -31.53 -11.04 9.14
C ARG A 268 -30.59 -9.84 9.01
N VAL A 269 -29.60 -9.97 8.14
CA VAL A 269 -28.60 -8.96 7.83
C VAL A 269 -28.58 -8.65 6.33
N LEU A 270 -28.08 -7.47 5.99
CA LEU A 270 -27.77 -7.11 4.61
C LEU A 270 -26.36 -7.58 4.30
N ALA A 271 -26.22 -8.71 3.63
CA ALA A 271 -24.93 -9.30 3.33
C ALA A 271 -24.93 -10.08 2.02
N ASP A 272 -23.80 -10.10 1.34
CA ASP A 272 -23.48 -11.12 0.36
C ASP A 272 -23.08 -12.39 1.12
N GLN A 273 -23.95 -13.41 1.09
CA GLN A 273 -23.80 -14.64 1.89
C GLN A 273 -22.46 -15.32 1.65
N ARG A 274 -22.01 -15.37 0.40
CA ARG A 274 -20.74 -15.99 0.02
C ARG A 274 -19.54 -15.33 0.74
N TYR A 275 -19.51 -14.01 0.73
CA TYR A 275 -18.42 -13.26 1.36
C TYR A 275 -18.55 -13.19 2.88
N ALA A 276 -19.75 -13.07 3.41
CA ALA A 276 -19.98 -13.14 4.88
C ALA A 276 -19.58 -14.52 5.43
N ARG A 277 -19.88 -15.61 4.73
CA ARG A 277 -19.38 -16.95 5.04
C ARG A 277 -17.86 -16.99 5.03
N GLN A 278 -17.18 -16.42 4.01
CA GLN A 278 -15.72 -16.39 3.92
C GLN A 278 -15.10 -15.68 5.14
N VAL A 279 -15.70 -14.58 5.59
CA VAL A 279 -15.25 -13.91 6.83
C VAL A 279 -15.31 -14.88 8.01
N LEU A 280 -16.47 -15.50 8.25
CA LEU A 280 -16.65 -16.40 9.38
C LEU A 280 -15.77 -17.64 9.30
N THR A 281 -15.59 -18.22 8.10
CA THR A 281 -14.66 -19.32 7.84
C THR A 281 -13.23 -18.95 8.21
N ASN A 282 -12.77 -17.76 7.83
CA ASN A 282 -11.44 -17.29 8.16
C ASN A 282 -11.23 -17.11 9.68
N LEU A 283 -12.24 -16.59 10.37
CA LEU A 283 -12.17 -16.42 11.82
C LEU A 283 -12.16 -17.76 12.55
N LEU A 284 -13.04 -18.69 12.18
CA LEU A 284 -13.12 -20.03 12.74
C LEU A 284 -11.85 -20.86 12.48
N ALA A 285 -11.33 -20.80 11.26
CA ALA A 285 -10.08 -21.48 10.90
C ALA A 285 -8.89 -20.95 11.73
N ASN A 286 -8.82 -19.64 11.96
CA ASN A 286 -7.82 -19.04 12.85
C ASN A 286 -8.01 -19.49 14.30
N ALA A 287 -9.22 -19.44 14.83
CA ALA A 287 -9.53 -19.90 16.17
C ALA A 287 -9.11 -21.36 16.38
N SER A 288 -9.45 -22.24 15.44
CA SER A 288 -9.04 -23.65 15.51
C SER A 288 -7.53 -23.83 15.44
N LYS A 289 -6.87 -23.11 14.53
CA LYS A 289 -5.44 -23.23 14.28
C LYS A 289 -4.59 -22.81 15.50
N TYR A 290 -4.96 -21.71 16.15
CA TYR A 290 -4.17 -21.11 17.23
C TYR A 290 -4.58 -21.56 18.62
N SER A 291 -5.71 -22.23 18.78
CA SER A 291 -6.11 -22.84 20.03
C SER A 291 -5.47 -24.22 20.24
N PRO A 292 -5.30 -24.66 21.49
CA PRO A 292 -4.92 -26.02 21.82
C PRO A 292 -5.92 -27.04 21.25
N GLU A 293 -5.48 -28.29 21.16
CA GLU A 293 -6.36 -29.43 20.96
C GLU A 293 -7.32 -29.57 22.15
N GLU A 294 -8.50 -30.15 21.94
CA GLU A 294 -9.55 -30.35 22.95
C GLU A 294 -10.11 -29.05 23.57
N SER A 295 -9.69 -27.87 23.08
CA SER A 295 -10.18 -26.57 23.56
C SER A 295 -11.57 -26.24 23.03
N MET A 296 -12.16 -25.14 23.54
CA MET A 296 -13.48 -24.66 23.13
C MET A 296 -13.35 -23.46 22.20
N ILE A 297 -14.12 -23.48 21.12
CA ILE A 297 -14.35 -22.34 20.22
C ILE A 297 -15.81 -21.95 20.35
N ARG A 298 -16.09 -20.67 20.55
CA ARG A 298 -17.46 -20.17 20.67
C ARG A 298 -17.78 -19.15 19.60
N VAL A 299 -18.94 -19.32 18.95
CA VAL A 299 -19.52 -18.31 18.06
C VAL A 299 -20.66 -17.63 18.79
N VAL A 300 -20.57 -16.31 18.95
CA VAL A 300 -21.57 -15.52 19.68
C VAL A 300 -22.16 -14.45 18.78
N VAL A 301 -23.50 -14.37 18.74
CA VAL A 301 -24.21 -13.40 17.90
C VAL A 301 -24.98 -12.42 18.78
N HIS A 302 -24.60 -11.16 18.73
CA HIS A 302 -25.24 -10.07 19.47
C HIS A 302 -25.96 -9.11 18.52
N PRO A 303 -27.30 -9.10 18.49
CA PRO A 303 -28.06 -8.10 17.75
C PRO A 303 -28.02 -6.75 18.49
N ASN A 304 -27.78 -5.69 17.74
CA ASN A 304 -27.99 -4.31 18.17
C ASN A 304 -29.02 -3.65 17.23
N SER A 305 -29.49 -2.46 17.56
CA SER A 305 -30.58 -1.75 16.85
C SER A 305 -30.33 -1.55 15.34
N SER A 306 -29.08 -1.44 14.91
CA SER A 306 -28.70 -1.17 13.51
C SER A 306 -27.77 -2.19 12.89
N VAL A 307 -27.07 -2.97 13.71
CA VAL A 307 -26.09 -3.94 13.28
C VAL A 307 -26.22 -5.24 14.07
N VAL A 308 -25.76 -6.32 13.47
CA VAL A 308 -25.58 -7.61 14.15
C VAL A 308 -24.07 -7.83 14.27
N ARG A 309 -23.59 -8.03 15.50
CA ARG A 309 -22.20 -8.41 15.76
C ARG A 309 -22.10 -9.91 15.85
N ILE A 310 -21.15 -10.48 15.12
CA ILE A 310 -20.77 -11.89 15.15
C ILE A 310 -19.36 -11.98 15.67
N SER A 311 -19.13 -12.74 16.73
CA SER A 311 -17.85 -12.91 17.39
C SER A 311 -17.45 -14.37 17.38
N VAL A 312 -16.15 -14.63 17.16
CA VAL A 312 -15.52 -15.93 17.35
C VAL A 312 -14.54 -15.81 18.50
N GLU A 313 -14.74 -16.61 19.53
CA GLU A 313 -13.90 -16.65 20.74
C GLU A 313 -13.13 -17.95 20.77
N ASP A 314 -11.86 -17.86 21.10
CA ASP A 314 -10.95 -19.00 21.21
C ASP A 314 -10.18 -19.02 22.53
N GLN A 315 -9.60 -20.17 22.87
CA GLN A 315 -8.78 -20.40 24.06
C GLN A 315 -7.29 -20.49 23.70
N GLY A 316 -6.86 -19.76 22.68
CA GLY A 316 -5.46 -19.69 22.26
C GLY A 316 -4.56 -18.91 23.24
N PRO A 317 -3.28 -18.74 22.90
CA PRO A 317 -2.30 -18.08 23.77
C PRO A 317 -2.58 -16.57 23.98
N GLY A 318 -3.52 -16.02 23.25
CA GLY A 318 -3.74 -14.57 23.20
C GLY A 318 -2.64 -13.82 22.42
N ILE A 319 -2.83 -12.52 22.26
CA ILE A 319 -1.99 -11.67 21.41
C ILE A 319 -1.58 -10.43 22.19
N PRO A 320 -0.27 -10.12 22.26
CA PRO A 320 0.23 -8.92 22.92
C PRO A 320 -0.35 -7.63 22.30
N PRO A 321 -0.66 -6.59 23.10
CA PRO A 321 -1.30 -5.36 22.61
C PRO A 321 -0.53 -4.68 21.46
N GLU A 322 0.80 -4.69 21.51
CA GLU A 322 1.68 -4.11 20.49
C GLU A 322 1.59 -4.82 19.14
N GLN A 323 1.13 -6.08 19.11
CA GLN A 323 0.99 -6.87 17.88
C GLN A 323 -0.45 -6.85 17.34
N GLN A 324 -1.43 -6.42 18.14
CA GLN A 324 -2.83 -6.41 17.72
C GLN A 324 -3.11 -5.41 16.60
N ALA A 325 -2.44 -4.25 16.60
CA ALA A 325 -2.66 -3.19 15.62
C ALA A 325 -2.39 -3.64 14.17
N GLY A 326 -1.40 -4.52 13.96
CA GLY A 326 -1.00 -5.01 12.63
C GLY A 326 -1.77 -6.22 12.13
N LEU A 327 -2.61 -6.88 12.94
CA LEU A 327 -3.23 -8.17 12.61
C LEU A 327 -4.12 -8.16 11.36
N PHE A 328 -4.70 -7.01 11.05
CA PHE A 328 -5.53 -6.82 9.87
C PHE A 328 -4.74 -6.29 8.67
N GLU A 329 -3.41 -6.11 8.82
CA GLU A 329 -2.53 -5.81 7.71
C GLU A 329 -2.20 -7.07 6.94
N ARG A 330 -1.99 -6.91 5.63
CA ARG A 330 -1.66 -8.04 4.76
C ARG A 330 -0.28 -8.58 5.09
N PHE A 331 -0.16 -9.93 5.05
CA PHE A 331 1.09 -10.65 5.31
C PHE A 331 1.64 -10.48 6.73
N TYR A 332 0.91 -9.78 7.58
CA TYR A 332 1.28 -9.68 8.98
C TYR A 332 1.02 -11.01 9.69
N ARG A 333 2.00 -11.45 10.44
CA ARG A 333 1.93 -12.64 11.29
C ARG A 333 2.50 -12.30 12.65
N VAL A 334 1.80 -12.72 13.69
CA VAL A 334 2.34 -12.68 15.06
C VAL A 334 3.58 -13.55 15.11
N ARG A 335 4.68 -13.01 15.60
CA ARG A 335 5.90 -13.76 15.83
C ARG A 335 5.70 -14.65 17.06
N THR A 336 5.27 -15.86 16.85
CA THR A 336 5.18 -16.91 17.88
C THR A 336 6.15 -18.02 17.49
N ASP A 337 6.62 -18.79 18.49
CA ASP A 337 7.49 -19.95 18.27
C ASP A 337 6.82 -21.11 17.49
N SER A 338 5.53 -20.96 17.15
CA SER A 338 4.81 -21.96 16.35
C SER A 338 4.89 -21.60 14.87
N ASP A 339 5.50 -22.47 14.09
CA ASP A 339 5.56 -22.47 12.61
C ASP A 339 4.20 -22.80 11.95
N ALA A 340 3.11 -22.27 12.48
CA ALA A 340 1.78 -22.55 11.94
C ALA A 340 1.64 -22.00 10.50
N PRO A 341 1.42 -22.84 9.46
CA PRO A 341 1.46 -22.44 8.05
C PRO A 341 0.38 -21.41 7.71
N GLY A 342 0.67 -20.44 6.81
CA GLY A 342 -0.31 -19.47 6.28
C GLY A 342 0.31 -18.15 5.84
N VAL A 343 -0.28 -17.55 4.80
CA VAL A 343 0.22 -16.34 4.11
C VAL A 343 -0.04 -15.04 4.89
N GLY A 344 -0.87 -15.06 5.94
CA GLY A 344 -1.25 -13.83 6.66
C GLY A 344 -2.27 -12.96 5.90
N LEU A 345 -3.09 -13.57 5.06
CA LEU A 345 -4.11 -12.87 4.26
C LEU A 345 -5.52 -12.92 4.87
N GLY A 346 -5.84 -13.96 5.65
CA GLY A 346 -7.21 -14.24 6.09
C GLY A 346 -7.90 -13.08 6.83
N LEU A 347 -7.21 -12.47 7.83
CA LEU A 347 -7.79 -11.34 8.57
C LEU A 347 -7.86 -10.06 7.73
N ALA A 348 -6.89 -9.82 6.84
CA ALA A 348 -6.91 -8.68 5.93
C ALA A 348 -8.05 -8.79 4.92
N ILE A 349 -8.30 -9.99 4.39
CA ILE A 349 -9.44 -10.27 3.50
C ILE A 349 -10.75 -10.10 4.27
N ALA A 350 -10.85 -10.66 5.48
CA ALA A 350 -12.01 -10.50 6.34
C ALA A 350 -12.34 -9.02 6.58
N LYS A 351 -11.33 -8.20 6.88
CA LYS A 351 -11.48 -6.75 7.03
C LYS A 351 -12.02 -6.10 5.75
N GLY A 352 -11.39 -6.35 4.60
CA GLY A 352 -11.83 -5.76 3.32
C GLY A 352 -13.26 -6.15 2.94
N ILE A 353 -13.64 -7.41 3.19
CA ILE A 353 -15.03 -7.87 2.97
C ILE A 353 -16.01 -7.16 3.88
N VAL A 354 -15.70 -7.06 5.18
CA VAL A 354 -16.56 -6.40 6.18
C VAL A 354 -16.72 -4.90 5.87
N GLU A 355 -15.63 -4.23 5.55
CA GLU A 355 -15.64 -2.82 5.14
C GLU A 355 -16.46 -2.58 3.86
N ALA A 356 -16.37 -3.49 2.87
CA ALA A 356 -17.20 -3.44 1.67
C ALA A 356 -18.70 -3.63 1.95
N HIS A 357 -19.05 -4.29 3.05
CA HIS A 357 -20.43 -4.38 3.55
C HIS A 357 -20.85 -3.18 4.43
N GLY A 358 -19.97 -2.19 4.62
CA GLY A 358 -20.21 -1.05 5.51
C GLY A 358 -20.15 -1.39 7.00
N GLY A 359 -19.61 -2.57 7.35
CA GLY A 359 -19.43 -3.03 8.72
C GLY A 359 -18.07 -2.65 9.32
N SER A 360 -17.81 -3.14 10.51
CA SER A 360 -16.55 -2.99 11.24
C SER A 360 -16.08 -4.35 11.74
N ILE A 361 -14.76 -4.56 11.78
CA ILE A 361 -14.12 -5.75 12.34
C ILE A 361 -13.13 -5.32 13.44
N GLY A 362 -12.98 -6.13 14.46
CA GLY A 362 -12.06 -5.83 15.56
C GLY A 362 -11.65 -7.09 16.33
N ILE A 363 -10.74 -6.89 17.25
CA ILE A 363 -10.16 -7.94 18.08
C ILE A 363 -10.06 -7.49 19.53
N ASP A 364 -10.38 -8.40 20.45
CA ASP A 364 -10.17 -8.29 21.88
C ASP A 364 -9.34 -9.50 22.29
N SER A 365 -8.10 -9.31 22.74
CA SER A 365 -7.20 -10.40 23.10
C SER A 365 -6.31 -10.01 24.28
N GLN A 366 -6.06 -10.99 25.14
CA GLN A 366 -5.12 -10.87 26.24
C GLN A 366 -4.26 -12.10 26.30
N VAL A 367 -2.96 -11.92 26.49
CA VAL A 367 -1.99 -13.03 26.58
C VAL A 367 -2.41 -13.99 27.70
N GLY A 368 -2.51 -15.27 27.38
CA GLY A 368 -2.93 -16.34 28.29
C GLY A 368 -4.44 -16.47 28.48
N SER A 369 -5.28 -15.62 27.87
CA SER A 369 -6.75 -15.62 28.05
C SER A 369 -7.52 -15.88 26.76
N GLY A 370 -6.84 -16.18 25.66
CA GLY A 370 -7.45 -16.41 24.35
C GLY A 370 -7.71 -15.13 23.56
N THR A 371 -8.46 -15.28 22.48
CA THR A 371 -8.76 -14.19 21.54
C THR A 371 -10.23 -14.20 21.17
N ARG A 372 -10.81 -13.00 21.07
CA ARG A 372 -12.13 -12.76 20.48
C ARG A 372 -11.96 -11.88 19.26
N VAL A 373 -12.31 -12.39 18.08
CA VAL A 373 -12.40 -11.59 16.86
C VAL A 373 -13.85 -11.40 16.50
N TRP A 374 -14.26 -10.18 16.22
CA TRP A 374 -15.65 -9.86 15.92
C TRP A 374 -15.80 -9.00 14.68
N PHE A 375 -16.93 -9.14 14.00
CA PHE A 375 -17.31 -8.27 12.90
C PHE A 375 -18.80 -7.89 12.99
N THR A 376 -19.20 -6.85 12.26
CA THR A 376 -20.57 -6.36 12.21
C THR A 376 -21.11 -6.36 10.79
N LEU A 377 -22.40 -6.66 10.66
CA LEU A 377 -23.18 -6.52 9.43
C LEU A 377 -24.43 -5.68 9.74
N HIS A 378 -24.91 -4.91 8.77
CA HIS A 378 -26.14 -4.13 8.95
C HIS A 378 -27.37 -5.03 9.09
N SER A 379 -28.22 -4.73 10.09
CA SER A 379 -29.49 -5.42 10.29
C SER A 379 -30.48 -5.11 9.16
N ALA A 380 -31.08 -6.13 8.56
CA ALA A 380 -32.11 -5.95 7.52
C ALA A 380 -33.43 -5.39 8.04
N ALA A 381 -33.66 -5.37 9.35
CA ALA A 381 -34.93 -4.97 9.95
C ALA A 381 -35.26 -3.46 9.85
N ARG A 382 -34.31 -2.62 9.40
CA ARG A 382 -34.47 -1.14 9.42
C ARG A 382 -34.85 -0.50 8.08
N GLN A 383 -34.75 -1.19 6.94
CA GLN A 383 -35.09 -0.59 5.63
C GLN A 383 -36.61 -0.55 5.30
N GLY A 384 -37.47 -1.17 6.10
CA GLY A 384 -38.91 -1.16 5.88
C GLY A 384 -39.66 0.09 6.33
N ARG A 385 -38.99 1.14 6.87
CA ARG A 385 -39.68 2.33 7.42
C ARG A 385 -39.41 3.65 6.69
N ALA A 386 -38.58 3.69 5.66
CA ALA A 386 -38.21 4.94 4.98
C ALA A 386 -38.94 5.24 3.68
N THR A 387 -39.87 4.39 3.22
CA THR A 387 -40.66 4.65 1.98
C THR A 387 -42.16 4.62 2.20
N GLY A 388 -42.62 5.28 3.25
CA GLY A 388 -44.04 5.44 3.54
C GLY A 388 -44.38 6.86 3.96
N HIS A 389 -44.01 7.87 3.12
CA HIS A 389 -44.68 9.18 3.19
C HIS A 389 -45.45 9.39 1.91
N GLY A 390 -46.76 9.23 2.08
CA GLY A 390 -47.79 9.36 1.09
C GLY A 390 -47.75 10.71 0.36
N SER A 391 -47.83 10.66 -0.93
CA SER A 391 -48.38 11.72 -1.74
C SER A 391 -49.90 11.70 -1.58
N ALA A 392 -50.41 12.43 -0.59
CA ALA A 392 -51.79 12.87 -0.60
C ALA A 392 -51.91 14.00 -1.64
N HIS A 393 -52.49 13.67 -2.77
CA HIS A 393 -52.95 14.64 -3.77
C HIS A 393 -54.29 15.25 -3.27
N PRO A 394 -54.44 16.56 -3.09
CA PRO A 394 -55.75 17.14 -2.94
C PRO A 394 -56.35 17.39 -4.34
N ALA A 395 -57.50 16.75 -4.55
CA ALA A 395 -58.42 17.13 -5.63
C ALA A 395 -58.99 18.54 -5.38
N ARG A 396 -58.74 19.43 -6.34
CA ARG A 396 -59.72 20.32 -6.99
C ARG A 396 -59.04 21.20 -8.03
#